data_b0a5ff6ac63c51ef57af73415c091cb7
#
_entry.id   b0a5ff6ac63c51ef57af73415c091cb7
#
_cell.length_a   1.000
_cell.length_b   1.000
_cell.length_c   1.000
_cell.angle_alpha   90.00
_cell.angle_beta   90.00
_cell.angle_gamma   90.00
#
_symmetry.space_group_name_H-M   'P 1'
#
loop_
_entity.id
_entity.type
_entity.pdbx_description
1 polymer ?
#
loop_
_entity_poly.entity_id
_entity_poly.type
_entity_poly.pdbx_seq_one_letter_code
_entity_poly.pdbx_strand_id
1 'polypeptide(L)' 'MTKLINYIEKNISLATDAPDRITAQNFYSQAFGALSYWCYENYEQYPNEEALMIDRWNNEWRERFEEIVWGK' A
#
# COMPACT_ATOMS: atom_id res chain seq x y z
N MET A 1 -9.58 -8.96 3.21
CA MET A 1 -8.96 -7.69 3.66
C MET A 1 -7.71 -7.90 4.52
N THR A 2 -7.74 -8.85 5.45
CA THR A 2 -6.58 -9.09 6.32
C THR A 2 -5.32 -9.41 5.54
N LYS A 3 -5.41 -10.25 4.50
CA LYS A 3 -4.26 -10.59 3.67
C LYS A 3 -3.70 -9.36 2.94
N LEU A 4 -4.58 -8.50 2.43
CA LEU A 4 -4.17 -7.28 1.75
C LEU A 4 -3.49 -6.32 2.72
N ILE A 5 -4.07 -6.11 3.89
CA ILE A 5 -3.48 -5.26 4.92
C ILE A 5 -2.08 -5.75 5.29
N ASN A 6 -1.96 -7.04 5.53
CA ASN A 6 -0.66 -7.65 5.87
C ASN A 6 0.35 -7.49 4.73
N TYR A 7 -0.09 -7.62 3.50
CA TYR A 7 0.77 -7.44 2.33
C TYR A 7 1.28 -6.00 2.23
N ILE A 8 0.38 -5.02 2.43
CA ILE A 8 0.77 -3.60 2.41
C ILE A 8 1.75 -3.30 3.54
N GLU A 9 1.47 -3.76 4.76
CA GLU A 9 2.37 -3.55 5.89
C GLU A 9 3.73 -4.22 5.68
N LYS A 10 3.74 -5.40 5.08
CA LYS A 10 4.99 -6.08 4.71
C LYS A 10 5.81 -5.24 3.74
N ASN A 11 5.17 -4.67 2.73
CA ASN A 11 5.86 -3.83 1.76
C ASN A 11 6.40 -2.54 2.40
N ILE A 12 5.71 -2.00 3.39
CA ILE A 12 6.24 -0.86 4.15
C ILE A 12 7.53 -1.24 4.88
N SER A 13 7.55 -2.41 5.52
CA SER A 13 8.77 -2.91 6.19
C SER A 13 9.89 -3.13 5.21
N LEU A 14 9.60 -3.74 4.05
CA LEU A 14 10.60 -3.98 3.02
C LEU A 14 11.15 -2.66 2.45
N ALA A 15 10.28 -1.66 2.24
CA ALA A 15 10.69 -0.35 1.77
C ALA A 15 11.58 0.35 2.79
N THR A 16 11.26 0.22 4.09
CA THR A 16 12.06 0.79 5.17
C THR A 16 13.48 0.24 5.15
N ASP A 17 13.62 -1.06 4.90
CA ASP A 17 14.92 -1.74 4.88
C ASP A 17 15.63 -1.68 3.53
N ALA A 18 14.99 -1.11 2.50
CA ALA A 18 15.55 -1.05 1.16
C ALA A 18 16.83 -0.21 1.12
N PRO A 19 17.84 -0.61 0.33
CA PRO A 19 19.13 0.08 0.30
C PRO A 19 19.08 1.43 -0.42
N ASP A 20 18.08 1.66 -1.28
CA ASP A 20 18.00 2.88 -2.08
C ASP A 20 16.55 3.26 -2.36
N ARG A 21 16.37 4.46 -2.93
CA ARG A 21 15.05 5.00 -3.23
C ARG A 21 14.31 4.18 -4.28
N ILE A 22 15.00 3.71 -5.29
CA ILE A 22 14.38 2.95 -6.39
C ILE A 22 13.77 1.67 -5.85
N THR A 23 14.51 0.93 -5.03
CA THR A 23 14.02 -0.31 -4.42
C THR A 23 12.84 -0.03 -3.49
N ALA A 24 12.92 1.02 -2.66
CA ALA A 24 11.82 1.41 -1.79
C ALA A 24 10.57 1.75 -2.60
N GLN A 25 10.74 2.46 -3.71
CA GLN A 25 9.61 2.83 -4.57
C GLN A 25 8.98 1.62 -5.24
N ASN A 26 9.75 0.59 -5.55
CA ASN A 26 9.21 -0.65 -6.08
C ASN A 26 8.25 -1.31 -5.09
N PHE A 27 8.58 -1.33 -3.81
CA PHE A 27 7.69 -1.88 -2.79
C PHE A 27 6.43 -1.01 -2.62
N TYR A 28 6.57 0.30 -2.73
CA TYR A 28 5.43 1.22 -2.73
C TYR A 28 4.49 0.89 -3.90
N SER A 29 5.04 0.74 -5.09
CA SER A 29 4.25 0.43 -6.29
C SER A 29 3.56 -0.93 -6.19
N GLN A 30 4.23 -1.93 -5.61
CA GLN A 30 3.63 -3.25 -5.38
C GLN A 30 2.43 -3.17 -4.45
N ALA A 31 2.55 -2.42 -3.37
CA ALA A 31 1.44 -2.26 -2.42
C ALA A 31 0.26 -1.54 -3.07
N PHE A 32 0.53 -0.47 -3.82
CA PHE A 32 -0.51 0.27 -4.53
C PHE A 32 -1.20 -0.60 -5.57
N GLY A 33 -0.43 -1.37 -6.34
CA GLY A 33 -0.96 -2.28 -7.35
C GLY A 33 -1.88 -3.35 -6.74
N ALA A 34 -1.48 -3.91 -5.59
CA ALA A 34 -2.29 -4.91 -4.90
C ALA A 34 -3.61 -4.32 -4.41
N LEU A 35 -3.58 -3.11 -3.84
CA LEU A 35 -4.79 -2.42 -3.40
C LEU A 35 -5.71 -2.13 -4.59
N SER A 36 -5.14 -1.61 -5.68
CA SER A 36 -5.92 -1.29 -6.88
C SER A 36 -6.60 -2.53 -7.47
N TYR A 37 -5.87 -3.65 -7.53
CA TYR A 37 -6.42 -4.90 -7.99
C TYR A 37 -7.54 -5.40 -7.09
N TRP A 38 -7.34 -5.34 -5.78
CA TRP A 38 -8.37 -5.76 -4.83
C TRP A 38 -9.63 -4.90 -4.97
N CYS A 39 -9.48 -3.59 -5.14
CA CYS A 39 -10.62 -2.69 -5.35
C CYS A 39 -11.38 -3.06 -6.62
N TYR A 40 -10.65 -3.31 -7.70
CA TYR A 40 -11.25 -3.71 -8.98
C TYR A 40 -12.07 -4.99 -8.84
N GLU A 41 -11.55 -5.97 -8.10
CA GLU A 41 -12.23 -7.26 -7.90
C GLU A 41 -13.45 -7.17 -6.98
N ASN A 42 -13.48 -6.22 -6.06
CA ASN A 42 -14.42 -6.23 -4.94
C ASN A 42 -15.35 -5.02 -4.85
N TYR A 43 -15.26 -4.07 -5.77
CA TYR A 43 -16.00 -2.81 -5.62
C TYR A 43 -17.52 -2.99 -5.61
N GLU A 44 -18.05 -4.01 -6.27
CA GLU A 44 -19.48 -4.29 -6.30
C GLU A 44 -19.95 -5.05 -5.06
N GLN A 45 -19.10 -5.95 -4.55
CA GLN A 45 -19.46 -6.84 -3.44
C GLN A 45 -19.21 -6.20 -2.07
N TYR A 46 -18.18 -5.40 -1.96
CA TYR A 46 -17.72 -4.84 -0.68
C TYR A 46 -17.45 -3.34 -0.77
N PRO A 47 -18.49 -2.53 -1.10
CA PRO A 47 -18.25 -1.10 -1.32
C PRO A 47 -17.80 -0.36 -0.05
N ASN A 48 -18.25 -0.80 1.13
CA ASN A 48 -17.85 -0.16 2.39
C ASN A 48 -16.39 -0.47 2.73
N GLU A 49 -15.98 -1.73 2.54
CA GLU A 49 -14.61 -2.15 2.77
C GLU A 49 -13.66 -1.50 1.77
N GLU A 50 -14.09 -1.36 0.52
CA GLU A 50 -13.31 -0.65 -0.49
C GLU A 50 -13.06 0.80 -0.06
N ALA A 51 -14.11 1.49 0.36
CA ALA A 51 -14.02 2.88 0.79
C ALA A 51 -13.07 3.03 1.98
N LEU A 52 -13.15 2.12 2.96
CA LEU A 52 -12.26 2.11 4.11
C LEU A 52 -10.80 1.88 3.72
N MET A 53 -10.56 0.97 2.77
CA MET A 53 -9.20 0.67 2.33
C MET A 53 -8.59 1.84 1.56
N ILE A 54 -9.37 2.49 0.69
CA ILE A 54 -8.93 3.66 -0.06
C ILE A 54 -8.64 4.81 0.89
N ASP A 55 -9.51 5.03 1.87
CA ASP A 55 -9.32 6.08 2.86
C ASP A 55 -8.05 5.85 3.68
N ARG A 56 -7.84 4.62 4.12
CA ARG A 56 -6.63 4.26 4.88
C ARG A 56 -5.37 4.43 4.03
N TRP A 57 -5.44 4.09 2.74
CA TRP A 57 -4.33 4.33 1.82
C TRP A 57 -3.98 5.81 1.76
N ASN A 58 -4.97 6.65 1.55
CA ASN A 58 -4.77 8.09 1.37
C ASN A 58 -4.29 8.79 2.64
N ASN A 59 -4.72 8.32 3.82
CA ASN A 59 -4.48 9.01 5.08
C ASN A 59 -3.36 8.39 5.94
N GLU A 60 -2.90 7.18 5.60
CA GLU A 60 -1.89 6.50 6.41
C GLU A 60 -0.79 5.89 5.55
N TRP A 61 -1.14 4.89 4.73
CA TRP A 61 -0.14 4.08 4.04
C TRP A 61 0.67 4.86 3.01
N ARG A 62 0.02 5.69 2.22
CA ARG A 62 0.70 6.50 1.21
C ARG A 62 1.72 7.43 1.87
N GLU A 63 1.33 8.08 2.96
CA GLU A 63 2.23 8.97 3.67
C GLU A 63 3.45 8.24 4.23
N ARG A 64 3.22 7.06 4.80
CA ARG A 64 4.31 6.23 5.31
C ARG A 64 5.29 5.85 4.20
N PHE A 65 4.78 5.41 3.04
CA PHE A 65 5.65 5.09 1.90
C PHE A 65 6.41 6.33 1.40
N GLU A 66 5.72 7.45 1.27
CA GLU A 66 6.37 8.67 0.78
C GLU A 66 7.48 9.14 1.71
N GLU A 67 7.28 9.08 3.02
CA GLU A 67 8.33 9.41 3.99
C GLU A 67 9.54 8.50 3.83
N ILE A 68 9.31 7.21 3.63
CA ILE A 68 10.39 6.24 3.44
C ILE A 68 11.14 6.51 2.13
N VAL A 69 10.40 6.65 1.02
CA VAL A 69 11.00 6.84 -0.31
C VAL A 69 11.80 8.15 -0.35
N TRP A 70 11.21 9.25 0.12
CA TRP A 70 11.88 10.54 0.07
C TRP A 70 12.96 10.70 1.14
N GLY A 71 12.95 9.85 2.17
CA GLY A 71 14.00 9.81 3.18
C GLY A 71 15.27 9.09 2.74
N LYS A 72 15.23 8.44 1.61
CA LYS A 72 16.39 7.75 1.05
C LYS A 72 17.03 8.62 -0.03
#